data_2d3864b235a57af4d07a85be052612d2
#
_entry.id   2d3864b235a57af4d07a85be052612d2
#
_cell.length_a   1.000
_cell.length_b   1.000
_cell.length_c   1.000
_cell.angle_alpha   90.00
_cell.angle_beta   90.00
_cell.angle_gamma   90.00
#
_symmetry.space_group_name_H-M   'P 1'
#
loop_
_entity.id
_entity.type
_entity.pdbx_description
1 polymer ?
#
loop_
_entity_poly.entity_id
_entity_poly.type
_entity_poly.pdbx_seq_one_letter_code
_entity_poly.pdbx_strand_id
1 'polypeptide(L)'
;PLPIRPPVLCAGCPHRASFYAVKQGVRGKKAVFCGDIGCYTLGNAMPLDMVDTCLCMGADVTMAQGLHRIEPDTLNFAFIGDSTFFASGLPGVINAVYNETDIILIVLDNSTTAMTGHQPHPGTGRTMMGNVHKPADIAKILEAIGVSSVETINPLDLSAATEAVKKAAEGSGVRAIIFKSPCIAVTKAKKCYHVTESCIQCKKCIKALGCLAMALEGDQVMIEPSLCFGCGLCAQVCPTNAIEEGSDRQ
;
A
#
# COMPACT_ATOMS: atom_id res chain seq x y z
N PRO A 1 33.39 -6.16 9.11
CA PRO A 1 32.18 -5.36 9.06
C PRO A 1 31.04 -6.20 8.49
N LEU A 2 29.88 -6.14 9.15
CA LEU A 2 28.67 -6.81 8.67
C LEU A 2 28.03 -5.99 7.53
N PRO A 3 27.40 -6.64 6.53
CA PRO A 3 26.68 -5.92 5.48
C PRO A 3 25.49 -5.16 6.07
N ILE A 4 25.24 -3.96 5.53
CA ILE A 4 24.05 -3.16 5.90
C ILE A 4 22.80 -3.91 5.43
N ARG A 5 21.84 -4.10 6.34
CA ARG A 5 20.55 -4.73 6.07
C ARG A 5 19.41 -3.78 6.50
N PRO A 6 19.02 -2.81 5.68
CA PRO A 6 17.94 -1.92 6.00
C PRO A 6 16.61 -2.68 6.14
N PRO A 7 15.68 -2.19 6.95
CA PRO A 7 14.34 -2.77 7.01
C PRO A 7 13.64 -2.60 5.65
N VAL A 8 12.83 -3.60 5.27
CA VAL A 8 12.08 -3.62 4.02
C VAL A 8 10.70 -4.21 4.24
N LEU A 9 9.77 -3.96 3.32
CA LEU A 9 8.43 -4.57 3.36
C LEU A 9 8.53 -6.10 3.30
N CYS A 10 7.73 -6.78 4.09
CA CYS A 10 7.68 -8.25 4.14
C CYS A 10 7.34 -8.86 2.77
N ALA A 11 7.73 -10.12 2.54
CA ALA A 11 7.23 -10.88 1.40
C ALA A 11 5.70 -11.08 1.55
N GLY A 12 4.93 -10.76 0.49
CA GLY A 12 3.47 -10.80 0.54
C GLY A 12 2.79 -9.59 1.20
N CYS A 13 3.54 -8.58 1.61
CA CYS A 13 2.97 -7.37 2.21
C CYS A 13 2.02 -6.66 1.23
N PRO A 14 0.75 -6.38 1.62
CA PRO A 14 -0.21 -5.71 0.75
C PRO A 14 0.18 -4.27 0.41
N HIS A 15 0.92 -3.58 1.29
CA HIS A 15 1.40 -2.23 1.02
C HIS A 15 2.27 -2.16 -0.23
N ARG A 16 3.02 -3.23 -0.55
CA ARG A 16 3.81 -3.34 -1.79
C ARG A 16 2.92 -3.22 -3.03
N ALA A 17 1.79 -3.91 -3.03
CA ALA A 17 0.82 -3.85 -4.12
C ALA A 17 0.18 -2.46 -4.23
N SER A 18 -0.17 -1.85 -3.09
CA SER A 18 -0.74 -0.50 -3.02
C SER A 18 0.20 0.53 -3.65
N PHE A 19 1.46 0.57 -3.22
CA PHE A 19 2.46 1.49 -3.80
C PHE A 19 2.71 1.22 -5.28
N TYR A 20 2.79 -0.04 -5.67
CA TYR A 20 3.00 -0.39 -7.06
C TYR A 20 1.79 0.02 -7.94
N ALA A 21 0.56 -0.16 -7.46
CA ALA A 21 -0.65 0.28 -8.15
C ALA A 21 -0.66 1.80 -8.35
N VAL A 22 -0.33 2.59 -7.30
CA VAL A 22 -0.23 4.05 -7.40
C VAL A 22 0.85 4.43 -8.40
N LYS A 23 2.04 3.85 -8.31
CA LYS A 23 3.15 4.10 -9.25
C LYS A 23 2.76 3.84 -10.72
N GLN A 24 1.97 2.81 -10.98
CA GLN A 24 1.48 2.51 -12.33
C GLN A 24 0.35 3.48 -12.76
N GLY A 25 -0.57 3.80 -11.86
CA GLY A 25 -1.72 4.67 -12.13
C GLY A 25 -1.35 6.10 -12.49
N VAL A 26 -0.23 6.60 -11.92
CA VAL A 26 0.24 7.99 -12.17
C VAL A 26 1.44 8.07 -13.11
N ARG A 27 1.76 6.97 -13.80
CA ARG A 27 2.92 6.93 -14.69
C ARG A 27 2.86 8.05 -15.74
N GLY A 28 3.93 8.87 -15.78
CA GLY A 28 4.02 10.02 -16.68
C GLY A 28 3.31 11.29 -16.21
N LYS A 29 2.68 11.27 -15.02
CA LYS A 29 2.10 12.47 -14.39
C LYS A 29 3.07 13.02 -13.34
N LYS A 30 3.03 14.33 -13.10
CA LYS A 30 3.75 14.95 -11.98
C LYS A 30 2.98 14.66 -10.70
N ALA A 31 3.62 14.02 -9.74
CA ALA A 31 3.01 13.61 -8.48
C ALA A 31 4.00 13.72 -7.32
N VAL A 32 3.49 13.98 -6.12
CA VAL A 32 4.24 13.96 -4.84
C VAL A 32 3.54 13.04 -3.87
N PHE A 33 4.32 12.26 -3.13
CA PHE A 33 3.88 11.20 -2.24
C PHE A 33 4.22 11.55 -0.80
N CYS A 34 3.26 12.12 -0.07
CA CYS A 34 3.38 12.39 1.35
C CYS A 34 3.11 11.11 2.14
N GLY A 35 4.12 10.62 2.83
CA GLY A 35 4.02 9.41 3.65
C GLY A 35 3.81 9.70 5.12
N ASP A 36 3.44 8.65 5.82
CA ASP A 36 3.19 8.62 7.25
C ASP A 36 4.09 7.56 7.92
N ILE A 37 4.09 7.49 9.24
CA ILE A 37 4.93 6.58 10.02
C ILE A 37 4.20 5.28 10.30
N GLY A 38 4.71 4.20 9.73
CA GLY A 38 4.24 2.83 9.88
C GLY A 38 5.08 1.89 9.02
N CYS A 39 4.69 0.61 8.89
CA CYS A 39 5.37 -0.32 7.96
C CYS A 39 5.44 0.24 6.53
N TYR A 40 4.45 1.03 6.15
CA TYR A 40 4.35 1.65 4.83
C TYR A 40 5.35 2.80 4.61
N THR A 41 5.98 3.36 5.66
CA THR A 41 7.15 4.26 5.48
C THR A 41 8.23 3.58 4.63
N LEU A 42 8.32 2.25 4.70
CA LEU A 42 9.27 1.45 3.91
C LEU A 42 8.95 1.45 2.40
N GLY A 43 7.86 2.07 1.98
CA GLY A 43 7.57 2.38 0.57
C GLY A 43 8.54 3.37 -0.05
N ASN A 44 9.34 4.10 0.76
CA ASN A 44 10.41 4.98 0.29
C ASN A 44 11.58 4.20 -0.33
N ALA A 45 11.75 2.92 0.04
CA ALA A 45 12.88 2.14 -0.45
C ALA A 45 12.68 1.70 -1.90
N MET A 46 13.81 1.67 -2.64
CA MET A 46 13.83 1.09 -3.98
C MET A 46 13.37 -0.39 -3.95
N PRO A 47 12.66 -0.84 -4.97
CA PRO A 47 12.33 -0.17 -6.24
C PRO A 47 11.01 0.61 -6.21
N LEU A 48 10.30 0.64 -5.08
CA LEU A 48 9.01 1.33 -4.99
C LEU A 48 9.19 2.84 -5.10
N ASP A 49 9.98 3.44 -4.21
CA ASP A 49 10.31 4.88 -4.23
C ASP A 49 9.01 5.73 -4.31
N MET A 50 8.12 5.50 -3.32
CA MET A 50 6.75 6.03 -3.30
C MET A 50 6.44 6.83 -2.03
N VAL A 51 7.47 7.37 -1.37
CA VAL A 51 7.34 8.24 -0.21
C VAL A 51 8.41 9.33 -0.29
N ASP A 52 8.00 10.54 -0.68
CA ASP A 52 8.87 11.71 -0.82
C ASP A 52 9.07 12.43 0.52
N THR A 53 8.05 12.42 1.38
CA THR A 53 8.09 13.10 2.67
C THR A 53 7.57 12.19 3.77
N CYS A 54 8.17 12.30 4.97
CA CYS A 54 7.70 11.62 6.18
C CYS A 54 8.13 12.43 7.40
N LEU A 55 7.17 12.94 8.17
CA LEU A 55 7.46 13.81 9.33
C LEU A 55 7.02 13.18 10.66
N CYS A 56 5.72 13.03 10.87
CA CYS A 56 5.13 12.40 12.05
C CYS A 56 3.78 11.77 11.71
N MET A 57 3.23 10.96 12.63
CA MET A 57 1.97 10.24 12.40
C MET A 57 0.81 11.21 12.09
N GLY A 58 0.19 11.06 10.92
CA GLY A 58 -0.92 11.88 10.42
C GLY A 58 -0.50 13.16 9.70
N ALA A 59 0.81 13.45 9.57
CA ALA A 59 1.29 14.64 8.88
C ALA A 59 1.20 14.54 7.35
N ASP A 60 1.10 13.35 6.80
CA ASP A 60 0.95 13.08 5.37
C ASP A 60 -0.19 13.88 4.74
N VAL A 61 -1.37 13.87 5.37
CA VAL A 61 -2.55 14.59 4.91
C VAL A 61 -2.35 16.09 4.92
N THR A 62 -1.76 16.64 5.98
CA THR A 62 -1.55 18.08 6.13
C THR A 62 -0.41 18.58 5.24
N MET A 63 0.62 17.77 5.03
CA MET A 63 1.70 18.08 4.09
C MET A 63 1.20 18.10 2.63
N ALA A 64 0.38 17.11 2.23
CA ALA A 64 -0.24 17.09 0.91
C ALA A 64 -1.10 18.33 0.65
N GLN A 65 -1.85 18.79 1.67
CA GLN A 65 -2.61 20.05 1.59
C GLN A 65 -1.70 21.26 1.37
N GLY A 66 -0.62 21.35 2.14
CA GLY A 66 0.35 22.45 2.03
C GLY A 66 1.01 22.49 0.64
N LEU A 67 1.42 21.32 0.16
CA LEU A 67 2.04 21.19 -1.18
C LEU A 67 1.05 21.54 -2.29
N HIS A 68 -0.20 21.12 -2.20
CA HIS A 68 -1.22 21.49 -3.18
C HIS A 68 -1.39 23.01 -3.28
N ARG A 69 -1.29 23.76 -2.17
CA ARG A 69 -1.39 25.23 -2.18
C ARG A 69 -0.25 25.91 -2.92
N ILE A 70 0.91 25.27 -2.96
CA ILE A 70 2.12 25.81 -3.61
C ILE A 70 2.24 25.27 -5.05
N GLU A 71 1.86 24.02 -5.27
CA GLU A 71 1.95 23.34 -6.57
C GLU A 71 0.60 22.72 -6.96
N PRO A 72 -0.42 23.52 -7.31
CA PRO A 72 -1.78 23.01 -7.57
C PRO A 72 -1.88 22.08 -8.79
N ASP A 73 -0.96 22.19 -9.75
CA ASP A 73 -0.91 21.34 -10.94
C ASP A 73 -0.22 19.98 -10.70
N THR A 74 0.23 19.72 -9.47
CA THR A 74 0.87 18.47 -9.08
C THR A 74 -0.15 17.58 -8.37
N LEU A 75 -0.21 16.28 -8.70
CA LEU A 75 -1.01 15.32 -7.96
C LEU A 75 -0.41 15.10 -6.58
N ASN A 76 -1.11 15.49 -5.53
CA ASN A 76 -0.64 15.37 -4.17
C ASN A 76 -1.30 14.17 -3.49
N PHE A 77 -0.52 13.13 -3.23
CA PHE A 77 -0.95 11.92 -2.52
C PHE A 77 -0.60 12.01 -1.04
N ALA A 78 -1.50 11.51 -0.20
CA ALA A 78 -1.26 11.27 1.22
C ALA A 78 -1.44 9.77 1.50
N PHE A 79 -0.41 9.10 2.02
CA PHE A 79 -0.46 7.68 2.39
C PHE A 79 -0.56 7.55 3.90
N ILE A 80 -1.66 7.02 4.39
CA ILE A 80 -1.91 6.84 5.82
C ILE A 80 -2.32 5.40 6.14
N GLY A 81 -1.84 4.86 7.26
CA GLY A 81 -2.33 3.57 7.76
C GLY A 81 -3.68 3.68 8.45
N ASP A 82 -4.41 2.56 8.50
CA ASP A 82 -5.71 2.44 9.16
C ASP A 82 -5.67 2.89 10.64
N SER A 83 -4.67 2.45 11.38
CA SER A 83 -4.50 2.84 12.79
C SER A 83 -4.23 4.34 12.94
N THR A 84 -3.32 4.91 12.14
CA THR A 84 -2.99 6.34 12.19
C THR A 84 -4.17 7.19 11.72
N PHE A 85 -4.96 6.72 10.75
CA PHE A 85 -6.19 7.40 10.34
C PHE A 85 -7.09 7.70 11.54
N PHE A 86 -7.35 6.70 12.39
CA PHE A 86 -8.15 6.89 13.60
C PHE A 86 -7.46 7.71 14.69
N ALA A 87 -6.13 7.55 14.84
CA ALA A 87 -5.39 8.18 15.94
C ALA A 87 -5.14 9.67 15.71
N SER A 88 -4.76 10.08 14.51
CA SER A 88 -4.31 11.44 14.22
C SER A 88 -4.62 11.98 12.83
N GLY A 89 -4.98 11.11 11.85
CA GLY A 89 -5.21 11.53 10.48
C GLY A 89 -6.56 12.22 10.26
N LEU A 90 -7.58 11.81 11.00
CA LEU A 90 -8.96 12.28 10.82
C LEU A 90 -9.13 13.81 10.86
N PRO A 91 -8.54 14.56 11.82
CA PRO A 91 -8.60 16.02 11.80
C PRO A 91 -7.99 16.65 10.54
N GLY A 92 -6.92 16.05 10.02
CA GLY A 92 -6.29 16.49 8.76
C GLY A 92 -7.22 16.31 7.55
N VAL A 93 -7.95 15.20 7.48
CA VAL A 93 -8.92 14.95 6.40
C VAL A 93 -10.10 15.93 6.49
N ILE A 94 -10.64 16.17 7.68
CA ILE A 94 -11.71 17.16 7.89
C ILE A 94 -11.24 18.54 7.43
N ASN A 95 -10.01 18.92 7.79
CA ASN A 95 -9.42 20.18 7.38
C ASN A 95 -9.24 20.27 5.85
N ALA A 96 -8.83 19.19 5.19
CA ALA A 96 -8.68 19.12 3.74
C ALA A 96 -10.00 19.37 3.00
N VAL A 97 -11.08 18.73 3.46
CA VAL A 97 -12.43 18.92 2.90
C VAL A 97 -12.92 20.34 3.17
N TYR A 98 -12.79 20.83 4.39
CA TYR A 98 -13.19 22.19 4.77
C TYR A 98 -12.52 23.27 3.94
N ASN A 99 -11.24 23.08 3.58
CA ASN A 99 -10.46 24.04 2.79
C ASN A 99 -10.52 23.77 1.28
N GLU A 100 -11.40 22.86 0.82
CA GLU A 100 -11.57 22.49 -0.59
C GLU A 100 -10.23 22.16 -1.27
N THR A 101 -9.39 21.38 -0.58
CA THR A 101 -8.07 21.02 -1.07
C THR A 101 -8.16 19.85 -2.05
N ASP A 102 -7.38 19.89 -3.12
CA ASP A 102 -7.31 18.82 -4.10
C ASP A 102 -6.17 17.85 -3.75
N ILE A 103 -6.50 16.74 -3.10
CA ILE A 103 -5.54 15.69 -2.71
C ILE A 103 -6.14 14.29 -2.92
N ILE A 104 -5.27 13.30 -3.05
CA ILE A 104 -5.64 11.90 -3.12
C ILE A 104 -5.18 11.20 -1.84
N LEU A 105 -6.12 10.81 -1.01
CA LEU A 105 -5.89 10.09 0.23
C LEU A 105 -5.85 8.58 -0.05
N ILE A 106 -4.74 7.94 0.26
CA ILE A 106 -4.59 6.49 0.20
C ILE A 106 -4.58 5.94 1.62
N VAL A 107 -5.67 5.29 2.02
CA VAL A 107 -5.73 4.60 3.31
C VAL A 107 -5.26 3.16 3.13
N LEU A 108 -4.19 2.80 3.82
CA LEU A 108 -3.58 1.47 3.78
C LEU A 108 -4.17 0.62 4.93
N ASP A 109 -5.35 0.03 4.69
CA ASP A 109 -6.06 -0.81 5.68
C ASP A 109 -5.54 -2.25 5.65
N ASN A 110 -4.65 -2.56 6.58
CA ASN A 110 -4.13 -3.91 6.77
C ASN A 110 -4.72 -4.62 8.00
N SER A 111 -5.75 -4.03 8.59
CA SER A 111 -6.54 -4.56 9.72
C SER A 111 -5.74 -4.80 11.00
N THR A 112 -4.63 -4.08 11.20
CA THR A 112 -3.83 -4.16 12.43
C THR A 112 -2.82 -3.03 12.53
N THR A 113 -2.45 -2.63 13.74
CA THR A 113 -1.30 -1.74 14.01
C THR A 113 -0.01 -2.59 14.01
N ALA A 114 0.49 -2.91 12.79
CA ALA A 114 1.49 -3.96 12.62
C ALA A 114 2.87 -3.65 13.23
N MET A 115 3.42 -2.46 12.98
CA MET A 115 4.81 -2.09 13.30
C MET A 115 5.15 -2.22 14.78
N THR A 116 4.20 -1.96 15.66
CA THR A 116 4.41 -1.92 17.10
C THR A 116 3.93 -3.18 17.85
N GLY A 117 3.53 -4.23 17.13
CA GLY A 117 3.17 -5.52 17.71
C GLY A 117 1.73 -5.97 17.46
N HIS A 118 1.12 -5.55 16.36
CA HIS A 118 -0.19 -6.02 15.89
C HIS A 118 -1.34 -5.66 16.85
N GLN A 119 -1.30 -4.45 17.44
CA GLN A 119 -2.36 -3.98 18.31
C GLN A 119 -3.68 -3.76 17.54
N PRO A 120 -4.82 -3.95 18.21
CA PRO A 120 -6.11 -3.54 17.66
C PRO A 120 -6.21 -2.01 17.59
N HIS A 121 -7.06 -1.54 16.68
CA HIS A 121 -7.48 -0.16 16.52
C HIS A 121 -9.00 -0.11 16.24
N PRO A 122 -9.65 1.04 16.24
CA PRO A 122 -11.12 1.13 16.10
C PRO A 122 -11.72 0.37 14.91
N GLY A 123 -10.99 0.21 13.81
CA GLY A 123 -11.42 -0.54 12.62
C GLY A 123 -11.31 -2.05 12.71
N THR A 124 -10.66 -2.60 13.75
CA THR A 124 -10.39 -4.05 13.84
C THR A 124 -11.55 -4.88 14.42
N GLY A 125 -12.56 -4.24 15.01
CA GLY A 125 -13.66 -4.93 15.70
C GLY A 125 -13.28 -5.55 17.03
N ARG A 126 -12.16 -5.16 17.62
CA ARG A 126 -11.70 -5.58 18.95
C ARG A 126 -11.18 -4.40 19.75
N THR A 127 -11.46 -4.40 21.05
CA THR A 127 -10.86 -3.45 21.99
C THR A 127 -9.45 -3.88 22.40
N MET A 128 -8.68 -2.99 23.03
CA MET A 128 -7.37 -3.35 23.60
C MET A 128 -7.44 -4.46 24.63
N MET A 129 -8.57 -4.59 25.32
CA MET A 129 -8.82 -5.67 26.31
C MET A 129 -9.34 -6.96 25.68
N GLY A 130 -9.39 -7.04 24.35
CA GLY A 130 -9.78 -8.22 23.60
C GLY A 130 -11.30 -8.40 23.40
N ASN A 131 -12.13 -7.50 23.94
CA ASN A 131 -13.58 -7.60 23.78
C ASN A 131 -13.99 -7.35 22.32
N VAL A 132 -14.94 -8.14 21.83
CA VAL A 132 -15.52 -7.94 20.50
C VAL A 132 -16.37 -6.66 20.49
N HIS A 133 -16.19 -5.83 19.47
CA HIS A 133 -16.90 -4.59 19.28
C HIS A 133 -17.23 -4.40 17.78
N LYS A 134 -18.22 -3.56 17.48
CA LYS A 134 -18.50 -3.18 16.09
C LYS A 134 -17.34 -2.35 15.55
N PRO A 135 -16.70 -2.75 14.44
CA PRO A 135 -15.62 -1.98 13.85
C PRO A 135 -16.11 -0.61 13.34
N ALA A 136 -15.30 0.42 13.51
CA ALA A 136 -15.50 1.69 12.86
C ALA A 136 -15.21 1.53 11.36
N ASP A 137 -16.07 2.08 10.52
CA ASP A 137 -16.00 1.96 9.07
C ASP A 137 -15.35 3.22 8.48
N ILE A 138 -14.15 3.09 7.95
CA ILE A 138 -13.38 4.19 7.39
C ILE A 138 -14.13 4.82 6.21
N ALA A 139 -14.74 4.02 5.33
CA ALA A 139 -15.44 4.54 4.16
C ALA A 139 -16.62 5.43 4.58
N LYS A 140 -17.44 4.96 5.52
CA LYS A 140 -18.57 5.74 6.05
C LYS A 140 -18.14 7.02 6.76
N ILE A 141 -17.00 7.00 7.43
CA ILE A 141 -16.45 8.20 8.08
C ILE A 141 -16.03 9.22 7.01
N LEU A 142 -15.32 8.78 5.98
CA LEU A 142 -14.90 9.63 4.88
C LEU A 142 -16.08 10.22 4.10
N GLU A 143 -17.10 9.41 3.83
CA GLU A 143 -18.35 9.87 3.21
C GLU A 143 -19.07 10.91 4.08
N ALA A 144 -19.16 10.67 5.40
CA ALA A 144 -19.82 11.60 6.35
C ALA A 144 -19.07 12.94 6.49
N ILE A 145 -17.76 12.96 6.28
CA ILE A 145 -16.94 14.18 6.25
C ILE A 145 -17.16 14.98 4.96
N GLY A 146 -17.63 14.34 3.89
CA GLY A 146 -17.85 14.98 2.59
C GLY A 146 -16.66 14.82 1.62
N VAL A 147 -15.89 13.74 1.75
CA VAL A 147 -14.86 13.37 0.76
C VAL A 147 -15.52 13.12 -0.59
N SER A 148 -15.00 13.72 -1.67
CA SER A 148 -15.62 13.78 -2.99
C SER A 148 -15.86 12.41 -3.63
N SER A 149 -14.94 11.45 -3.38
CA SER A 149 -15.12 10.04 -3.77
C SER A 149 -14.39 9.13 -2.81
N VAL A 150 -14.99 7.97 -2.53
CA VAL A 150 -14.41 6.94 -1.65
C VAL A 150 -14.54 5.60 -2.35
N GLU A 151 -13.42 4.93 -2.59
CA GLU A 151 -13.39 3.57 -3.15
C GLU A 151 -12.62 2.62 -2.22
N THR A 152 -13.15 1.41 -2.01
CA THR A 152 -12.46 0.36 -1.25
C THR A 152 -12.09 -0.77 -2.19
N ILE A 153 -10.81 -1.08 -2.28
CA ILE A 153 -10.26 -2.03 -3.26
C ILE A 153 -9.22 -2.93 -2.59
N ASN A 154 -9.17 -4.19 -2.98
CA ASN A 154 -8.07 -5.07 -2.63
C ASN A 154 -6.84 -4.72 -3.50
N PRO A 155 -5.72 -4.22 -2.94
CA PRO A 155 -4.55 -3.84 -3.73
C PRO A 155 -3.87 -5.04 -4.41
N LEU A 156 -4.15 -6.26 -3.99
CA LEU A 156 -3.66 -7.48 -4.63
C LEU A 156 -4.38 -7.80 -5.95
N ASP A 157 -5.50 -7.15 -6.26
CA ASP A 157 -6.02 -7.02 -7.62
C ASP A 157 -5.38 -5.77 -8.26
N LEU A 158 -4.24 -5.98 -8.90
CA LEU A 158 -3.43 -4.90 -9.41
C LEU A 158 -4.13 -4.10 -10.52
N SER A 159 -4.96 -4.77 -11.31
CA SER A 159 -5.72 -4.12 -12.40
C SER A 159 -6.74 -3.15 -11.84
N ALA A 160 -7.60 -3.63 -10.94
CA ALA A 160 -8.62 -2.80 -10.28
C ALA A 160 -7.98 -1.66 -9.46
N ALA A 161 -6.91 -1.97 -8.73
CA ALA A 161 -6.19 -0.98 -7.91
C ALA A 161 -5.57 0.14 -8.78
N THR A 162 -4.96 -0.22 -9.90
CA THR A 162 -4.36 0.77 -10.83
C THR A 162 -5.43 1.64 -11.49
N GLU A 163 -6.56 1.05 -11.87
CA GLU A 163 -7.67 1.78 -12.49
C GLU A 163 -8.32 2.77 -11.53
N ALA A 164 -8.52 2.40 -10.26
CA ALA A 164 -9.00 3.30 -9.24
C ALA A 164 -8.08 4.51 -9.03
N VAL A 165 -6.76 4.28 -9.07
CA VAL A 165 -5.78 5.39 -8.98
C VAL A 165 -5.89 6.33 -10.18
N LYS A 166 -6.02 5.80 -11.40
CA LYS A 166 -6.20 6.63 -12.61
C LYS A 166 -7.45 7.49 -12.50
N LYS A 167 -8.57 6.88 -12.12
CA LYS A 167 -9.85 7.57 -11.91
C LYS A 167 -9.74 8.65 -10.85
N ALA A 168 -9.10 8.36 -9.71
CA ALA A 168 -8.86 9.36 -8.67
C ALA A 168 -7.96 10.50 -9.17
N ALA A 169 -6.96 10.22 -10.01
CA ALA A 169 -6.07 11.22 -10.59
C ALA A 169 -6.72 12.13 -11.65
N GLU A 170 -7.92 11.81 -12.12
CA GLU A 170 -8.72 12.59 -13.06
C GLU A 170 -9.82 13.42 -12.36
N GLY A 171 -10.10 13.10 -11.10
CA GLY A 171 -11.09 13.81 -10.29
C GLY A 171 -10.54 15.07 -9.63
N SER A 172 -11.37 15.73 -8.82
CA SER A 172 -11.04 16.92 -8.05
C SER A 172 -11.55 16.85 -6.61
N GLY A 173 -11.05 17.72 -5.76
CA GLY A 173 -11.35 17.76 -4.32
C GLY A 173 -10.60 16.68 -3.55
N VAL A 174 -11.05 16.33 -2.35
CA VAL A 174 -10.47 15.23 -1.58
C VAL A 174 -11.07 13.92 -2.07
N ARG A 175 -10.24 13.04 -2.62
CA ARG A 175 -10.62 11.70 -3.09
C ARG A 175 -9.89 10.66 -2.25
N ALA A 176 -10.59 9.61 -1.86
CA ALA A 176 -10.00 8.55 -1.03
C ALA A 176 -10.06 7.18 -1.70
N ILE A 177 -8.94 6.46 -1.66
CA ILE A 177 -8.86 5.04 -2.00
C ILE A 177 -8.45 4.28 -0.74
N ILE A 178 -9.28 3.35 -0.30
CA ILE A 178 -8.99 2.45 0.82
C ILE A 178 -8.45 1.15 0.23
N PHE A 179 -7.14 0.96 0.27
CA PHE A 179 -6.52 -0.30 -0.10
C PHE A 179 -6.61 -1.28 1.07
N LYS A 180 -7.61 -2.16 1.00
CA LYS A 180 -7.94 -3.08 2.07
C LYS A 180 -7.46 -4.49 1.78
N SER A 181 -6.47 -4.93 2.56
CA SER A 181 -5.98 -6.31 2.53
C SER A 181 -5.24 -6.62 3.83
N PRO A 182 -5.55 -7.73 4.53
CA PRO A 182 -5.00 -8.01 5.85
C PRO A 182 -3.48 -8.17 5.81
N CYS A 183 -2.82 -7.72 6.89
CA CYS A 183 -1.38 -7.95 7.09
C CYS A 183 -1.07 -9.45 7.10
N ILE A 184 0.07 -9.82 6.54
CA ILE A 184 0.53 -11.22 6.52
C ILE A 184 0.66 -11.84 7.93
N ALA A 185 0.87 -11.02 8.94
CA ALA A 185 1.01 -11.48 10.33
C ALA A 185 -0.34 -11.86 10.99
N VAL A 186 -1.46 -11.39 10.44
CA VAL A 186 -2.82 -11.68 10.96
C VAL A 186 -3.64 -12.55 10.01
N THR A 187 -3.02 -13.08 8.98
CA THR A 187 -3.65 -14.00 8.01
C THR A 187 -2.74 -15.20 7.73
N LYS A 188 -3.29 -16.23 7.14
CA LYS A 188 -2.52 -17.44 6.78
C LYS A 188 -1.89 -17.29 5.40
N ALA A 189 -0.68 -17.78 5.25
CA ALA A 189 -0.03 -17.91 3.95
C ALA A 189 -0.85 -18.83 3.02
N LYS A 190 -0.89 -18.46 1.75
CA LYS A 190 -1.52 -19.25 0.68
C LYS A 190 -0.49 -20.17 0.03
N LYS A 191 -0.88 -20.86 -1.03
CA LYS A 191 0.04 -21.61 -1.89
C LYS A 191 1.15 -20.70 -2.40
N CYS A 192 2.40 -21.18 -2.38
CA CYS A 192 3.49 -20.40 -2.92
C CYS A 192 3.43 -20.38 -4.46
N TYR A 193 4.05 -19.37 -5.04
CA TYR A 193 4.24 -19.27 -6.49
C TYR A 193 5.60 -19.86 -6.87
N HIS A 194 5.76 -20.27 -8.13
CA HIS A 194 7.01 -20.75 -8.70
C HIS A 194 7.22 -20.15 -10.07
N VAL A 195 8.45 -20.16 -10.55
CA VAL A 195 8.82 -19.69 -11.90
C VAL A 195 8.87 -20.89 -12.82
N THR A 196 8.21 -20.79 -13.99
CA THR A 196 8.14 -21.84 -15.00
C THR A 196 9.23 -21.68 -16.06
N GLU A 197 9.40 -22.68 -16.92
CA GLU A 197 10.37 -22.67 -18.03
C GLU A 197 10.10 -21.57 -19.07
N SER A 198 8.88 -21.03 -19.12
CA SER A 198 8.53 -19.90 -19.98
C SER A 198 9.15 -18.57 -19.55
N CYS A 199 9.93 -18.54 -18.48
CA CYS A 199 10.58 -17.35 -17.98
C CYS A 199 11.72 -16.88 -18.90
N ILE A 200 11.58 -15.69 -19.46
CA ILE A 200 12.58 -15.04 -20.33
C ILE A 200 13.69 -14.29 -19.55
N GLN A 201 13.80 -14.49 -18.26
CA GLN A 201 14.80 -13.90 -17.37
C GLN A 201 14.90 -12.35 -17.45
N CYS A 202 13.81 -11.66 -17.75
CA CYS A 202 13.78 -10.19 -17.86
C CYS A 202 13.93 -9.47 -16.50
N LYS A 203 13.82 -10.20 -15.40
CA LYS A 203 13.98 -9.71 -14.02
C LYS A 203 12.98 -8.60 -13.64
N LYS A 204 11.89 -8.39 -14.41
CA LYS A 204 10.88 -7.35 -14.15
C LYS A 204 10.21 -7.53 -12.79
N CYS A 205 9.85 -8.75 -12.41
CA CYS A 205 9.26 -9.08 -11.12
C CYS A 205 10.14 -8.67 -9.92
N ILE A 206 11.46 -8.79 -10.04
CA ILE A 206 12.41 -8.35 -9.02
C ILE A 206 12.52 -6.82 -9.02
N LYS A 207 12.84 -6.24 -10.20
CA LYS A 207 13.12 -4.80 -10.33
C LYS A 207 11.92 -3.92 -10.08
N ALA A 208 10.69 -4.41 -10.31
CA ALA A 208 9.48 -3.64 -10.10
C ALA A 208 8.94 -3.74 -8.67
N LEU A 209 9.14 -4.88 -8.01
CA LEU A 209 8.48 -5.15 -6.72
C LEU A 209 9.44 -5.17 -5.53
N GLY A 210 10.68 -5.61 -5.70
CA GLY A 210 11.63 -5.77 -4.59
C GLY A 210 11.12 -6.75 -3.51
N CYS A 211 10.41 -7.81 -3.88
CA CYS A 211 9.87 -8.78 -2.94
C CYS A 211 11.00 -9.66 -2.40
N LEU A 212 11.04 -9.85 -1.07
CA LEU A 212 12.08 -10.65 -0.39
C LEU A 212 12.07 -12.14 -0.78
N ALA A 213 10.92 -12.66 -1.26
CA ALA A 213 10.83 -14.03 -1.75
C ALA A 213 11.40 -14.22 -3.15
N MET A 214 11.69 -13.13 -3.87
CA MET A 214 12.28 -13.18 -5.21
C MET A 214 13.79 -13.11 -5.10
N ALA A 215 14.48 -14.07 -5.71
CA ALA A 215 15.94 -14.17 -5.71
C ALA A 215 16.48 -14.45 -7.11
N LEU A 216 17.78 -14.36 -7.24
CA LEU A 216 18.54 -14.85 -8.40
C LEU A 216 19.43 -16.00 -7.97
N GLU A 217 19.38 -17.10 -8.70
CA GLU A 217 20.36 -18.18 -8.63
C GLU A 217 21.16 -18.15 -9.92
N GLY A 218 22.39 -17.65 -9.84
CA GLY A 218 23.11 -17.22 -11.03
C GLY A 218 22.34 -16.11 -11.76
N ASP A 219 21.95 -16.36 -13.02
CA ASP A 219 21.12 -15.45 -13.81
C ASP A 219 19.61 -15.79 -13.80
N GLN A 220 19.23 -16.91 -13.18
CA GLN A 220 17.86 -17.38 -13.17
C GLN A 220 17.05 -16.74 -12.03
N VAL A 221 15.83 -16.29 -12.37
CA VAL A 221 14.87 -15.80 -11.39
C VAL A 221 14.24 -16.99 -10.69
N MET A 222 14.24 -16.95 -9.35
CA MET A 222 13.59 -17.95 -8.52
C MET A 222 12.71 -17.31 -7.45
N ILE A 223 11.79 -18.09 -6.91
CA ILE A 223 10.97 -17.72 -5.74
C ILE A 223 11.35 -18.67 -4.61
N GLU A 224 11.82 -18.09 -3.49
CA GLU A 224 12.10 -18.84 -2.27
C GLU A 224 10.80 -19.28 -1.59
N PRO A 225 10.47 -20.61 -1.58
CA PRO A 225 9.18 -21.08 -1.08
C PRO A 225 8.96 -20.81 0.41
N SER A 226 10.04 -20.79 1.21
CA SER A 226 9.97 -20.54 2.65
C SER A 226 9.56 -19.09 2.97
N LEU A 227 9.85 -18.15 2.08
CA LEU A 227 9.52 -16.74 2.22
C LEU A 227 8.24 -16.33 1.48
N CYS A 228 7.86 -17.05 0.41
CA CYS A 228 6.72 -16.70 -0.42
C CYS A 228 5.40 -16.82 0.36
N PHE A 229 4.65 -15.74 0.48
CA PHE A 229 3.35 -15.74 1.17
C PHE A 229 2.17 -16.15 0.26
N GLY A 230 2.38 -16.22 -1.07
CA GLY A 230 1.32 -16.59 -2.01
C GLY A 230 0.38 -15.45 -2.39
N CYS A 231 0.84 -14.20 -2.39
CA CYS A 231 0.01 -13.04 -2.71
C CYS A 231 -0.29 -12.85 -4.22
N GLY A 232 0.46 -13.49 -5.11
CA GLY A 232 0.23 -13.45 -6.57
C GLY A 232 0.65 -12.16 -7.28
N LEU A 233 1.20 -11.17 -6.59
CA LEU A 233 1.55 -9.89 -7.19
C LEU A 233 2.63 -10.04 -8.30
N CYS A 234 3.62 -10.90 -8.08
CA CYS A 234 4.69 -11.16 -9.06
C CYS A 234 4.16 -11.79 -10.35
N ALA A 235 3.14 -12.64 -10.26
CA ALA A 235 2.49 -13.24 -11.44
C ALA A 235 1.81 -12.16 -12.30
N GLN A 236 1.10 -11.21 -11.67
CA GLN A 236 0.42 -10.11 -12.38
C GLN A 236 1.40 -9.12 -13.06
N VAL A 237 2.65 -9.06 -12.61
CA VAL A 237 3.68 -8.19 -13.20
C VAL A 237 4.48 -8.90 -14.29
N CYS A 238 4.40 -10.23 -14.36
CA CYS A 238 5.15 -11.04 -15.31
C CYS A 238 4.63 -10.84 -16.76
N PRO A 239 5.46 -10.38 -17.71
CA PRO A 239 5.00 -10.12 -19.07
C PRO A 239 4.73 -11.39 -19.90
N THR A 240 5.26 -12.53 -19.46
CA THR A 240 5.11 -13.82 -20.15
C THR A 240 4.26 -14.81 -19.38
N ASN A 241 3.63 -14.38 -18.28
CA ASN A 241 2.87 -15.24 -17.36
C ASN A 241 3.68 -16.45 -16.85
N ALA A 242 4.99 -16.33 -16.76
CA ALA A 242 5.90 -17.39 -16.33
C ALA A 242 5.98 -17.58 -14.80
N ILE A 243 5.05 -17.04 -14.05
CA ILE A 243 4.95 -17.20 -12.58
C ILE A 243 3.58 -17.71 -12.24
N GLU A 244 3.52 -18.94 -11.75
CA GLU A 244 2.28 -19.67 -11.51
C GLU A 244 2.12 -20.08 -10.05
N GLU A 245 0.88 -20.28 -9.62
CA GLU A 245 0.56 -20.80 -8.29
C GLU A 245 1.03 -22.26 -8.19
N GLY A 246 1.80 -22.56 -7.16
CA GLY A 246 2.33 -23.89 -6.92
C GLY A 246 1.39 -24.81 -6.14
N SER A 247 1.90 -25.97 -5.73
CA SER A 247 1.22 -26.90 -4.84
C SER A 247 1.08 -26.34 -3.43
N ASP A 248 0.24 -26.98 -2.61
CA ASP A 248 0.11 -26.66 -1.19
C ASP A 248 1.47 -26.74 -0.48
N ARG A 249 1.68 -25.88 0.51
CA ARG A 249 2.85 -25.96 1.39
C ARG A 249 2.79 -27.27 2.15
N GLN A 250 3.87 -28.04 2.07
CA GLN A 250 4.08 -29.20 2.91
C GLN A 250 4.40 -28.78 4.34
#